data_77d071f6db4328e11a2947703029985c
#
_entry.id   77d071f6db4328e11a2947703029985c
#
_cell.length_a   1.000
_cell.length_b   1.000
_cell.length_c   1.000
_cell.angle_alpha   90.00
_cell.angle_beta   90.00
_cell.angle_gamma   90.00
#
_symmetry.space_group_name_H-M   'P 1'
#
loop_
_entity.id
_entity.type
_entity.pdbx_description
1 polymer ?
#
loop_
_entity_poly.entity_id
_entity_poly.type
_entity_poly.pdbx_seq_one_letter_code
_entity_poly.pdbx_strand_id
1 'polypeptide(L)'
;GDIALVAILGIGLVIIDYLQLIESDDKRANREQQIAQITRRLKGIAKECELPVIALSQLNRGVELREDKRPRLADLRESGAIEQDADIVMFLHRPEAYNPDDRPGLAEIVVAKHRSGPTGIVNLQWRRESMRFEDYDGGVDHSIVSGF
;
A
#
# COMPACT_ATOMS: atom_id res chain seq x y z
N GLY A 1 13.17 24.56 -4.87
CA GLY A 1 13.97 23.90 -5.93
C GLY A 1 13.29 22.70 -6.53
N ASP A 2 12.71 21.83 -5.70
CA ASP A 2 12.21 20.50 -6.13
C ASP A 2 10.93 20.57 -6.99
N ILE A 3 10.04 21.52 -6.71
CA ILE A 3 8.80 21.72 -7.48
C ILE A 3 9.09 22.14 -8.92
N ALA A 4 10.08 23.02 -9.11
CA ALA A 4 10.47 23.46 -10.45
C ALA A 4 11.03 22.30 -11.28
N LEU A 5 11.78 21.39 -10.66
CA LEU A 5 12.33 20.21 -11.32
C LEU A 5 11.23 19.26 -11.78
N VAL A 6 10.21 19.01 -10.94
CA VAL A 6 9.04 18.19 -11.27
C VAL A 6 8.30 18.77 -12.49
N ALA A 7 8.07 20.08 -12.53
CA ALA A 7 7.41 20.74 -13.64
C ALA A 7 8.22 20.68 -14.94
N ILE A 8 9.54 20.82 -14.87
CA ILE A 8 10.43 20.76 -16.04
C ILE A 8 10.51 19.34 -16.61
N LEU A 9 10.54 18.31 -15.75
CA LEU A 9 10.66 16.91 -16.16
C LEU A 9 9.35 16.26 -16.58
N GLY A 10 8.20 16.91 -16.36
CA GLY A 10 6.89 16.37 -16.69
C GLY A 10 6.56 15.09 -15.94
N ILE A 11 7.00 14.97 -14.68
CA ILE A 11 6.72 13.80 -13.82
C ILE A 11 5.22 13.76 -13.50
N GLY A 12 4.57 12.63 -13.79
CA GLY A 12 3.14 12.41 -13.54
C GLY A 12 2.85 11.51 -12.35
N LEU A 13 3.84 10.83 -11.77
CA LEU A 13 3.71 9.90 -10.66
C LEU A 13 5.04 9.73 -9.93
N VAL A 14 5.00 9.66 -8.61
CA VAL A 14 6.16 9.28 -7.77
C VAL A 14 5.87 7.94 -7.09
N ILE A 15 6.80 6.99 -7.20
CA ILE A 15 6.73 5.69 -6.52
C ILE A 15 7.94 5.57 -5.60
N ILE A 16 7.70 5.21 -4.34
CA ILE A 16 8.72 5.04 -3.30
C ILE A 16 8.74 3.59 -2.85
N ASP A 17 9.85 2.91 -3.07
CA ASP A 17 10.08 1.53 -2.66
C ASP A 17 11.28 1.49 -1.69
N TYR A 18 11.05 1.39 -0.41
CA TYR A 18 9.82 1.45 0.41
C TYR A 18 10.04 2.42 1.59
N LEU A 19 8.97 2.83 2.27
CA LEU A 19 9.01 3.89 3.30
C LEU A 19 10.07 3.69 4.38
N GLN A 20 10.30 2.44 4.80
CA GLN A 20 11.22 2.12 5.87
C GLN A 20 12.70 2.33 5.51
N LEU A 21 13.03 2.56 4.23
CA LEU A 21 14.38 2.92 3.78
C LEU A 21 14.65 4.42 3.83
N ILE A 22 13.61 5.24 3.97
CA ILE A 22 13.77 6.68 4.08
C ILE A 22 14.33 7.01 5.46
N GLU A 23 15.44 7.74 5.48
CA GLU A 23 15.99 8.28 6.71
C GLU A 23 15.18 9.50 7.15
N SER A 24 14.88 9.57 8.45
CA SER A 24 14.29 10.76 9.07
C SER A 24 15.41 11.75 9.43
N ASP A 25 15.10 13.03 9.31
CA ASP A 25 16.00 14.11 9.77
C ASP A 25 16.21 14.05 11.30
N ASP A 26 15.21 13.55 12.04
CA ASP A 26 15.30 13.37 13.50
C ASP A 26 15.67 11.92 13.85
N LYS A 27 16.97 11.69 14.01
CA LYS A 27 17.51 10.37 14.42
C LYS A 27 17.22 10.00 15.89
N ARG A 28 16.72 10.94 16.71
CA ARG A 28 16.36 10.69 18.12
C ARG A 28 14.92 10.24 18.29
N ALA A 29 14.08 10.52 17.31
CA ALA A 29 12.69 10.07 17.29
C ALA A 29 12.61 8.55 17.23
N ASN A 30 11.61 7.97 17.88
CA ASN A 30 11.31 6.55 17.71
C ASN A 30 10.81 6.26 16.28
N ARG A 31 10.78 4.98 15.90
CA ARG A 31 10.46 4.59 14.52
C ARG A 31 9.07 5.04 14.07
N GLU A 32 8.08 4.97 14.92
CA GLU A 32 6.72 5.44 14.65
C GLU A 32 6.68 6.95 14.34
N GLN A 33 7.38 7.74 15.15
CA GLN A 33 7.49 9.19 14.93
C GLN A 33 8.22 9.52 13.63
N GLN A 34 9.28 8.77 13.30
CA GLN A 34 10.01 8.94 12.04
C GLN A 34 9.10 8.68 10.84
N ILE A 35 8.35 7.58 10.85
CA ILE A 35 7.39 7.27 9.79
C ILE A 35 6.31 8.36 9.70
N ALA A 36 5.80 8.86 10.82
CA ALA A 36 4.82 9.93 10.84
C ALA A 36 5.35 11.24 10.21
N GLN A 37 6.61 11.58 10.42
CA GLN A 37 7.24 12.74 9.76
C GLN A 37 7.36 12.52 8.26
N ILE A 38 7.79 11.33 7.85
CA ILE A 38 7.96 10.96 6.44
C ILE A 38 6.62 11.02 5.71
N THR A 39 5.55 10.42 6.25
CA THR A 39 4.24 10.39 5.59
C THR A 39 3.64 11.78 5.44
N ARG A 40 3.76 12.63 6.46
CA ARG A 40 3.32 14.04 6.37
C ARG A 40 4.08 14.80 5.28
N ARG A 41 5.40 14.60 5.19
CA ARG A 41 6.22 15.24 4.16
C ARG A 41 5.84 14.78 2.76
N LEU A 42 5.63 13.48 2.57
CA LEU A 42 5.16 12.92 1.29
C LEU A 42 3.78 13.45 0.91
N LYS A 43 2.87 13.58 1.88
CA LYS A 43 1.56 14.20 1.65
C LYS A 43 1.68 15.68 1.25
N GLY A 44 2.62 16.40 1.85
CA GLY A 44 2.95 17.77 1.47
C GLY A 44 3.42 17.85 0.02
N ILE A 45 4.41 17.04 -0.35
CA ILE A 45 4.96 16.96 -1.72
C ILE A 45 3.86 16.64 -2.74
N ALA A 46 3.02 15.65 -2.46
CA ALA A 46 1.92 15.28 -3.35
C ALA A 46 0.98 16.47 -3.63
N LYS A 47 0.68 17.27 -2.59
CA LYS A 47 -0.19 18.46 -2.71
C LYS A 47 0.51 19.61 -3.43
N GLU A 48 1.76 19.91 -3.06
CA GLU A 48 2.52 21.03 -3.63
C GLU A 48 2.86 20.82 -5.09
N CYS A 49 3.18 19.57 -5.47
CA CYS A 49 3.50 19.20 -6.85
C CYS A 49 2.28 18.80 -7.67
N GLU A 50 1.08 18.73 -7.06
CA GLU A 50 -0.17 18.31 -7.69
C GLU A 50 -0.05 16.95 -8.41
N LEU A 51 0.65 15.98 -7.80
CA LEU A 51 0.83 14.66 -8.38
C LEU A 51 0.62 13.53 -7.37
N PRO A 52 0.19 12.36 -7.86
CA PRO A 52 0.04 11.18 -7.01
C PRO A 52 1.40 10.66 -6.52
N VAL A 53 1.43 10.24 -5.27
CA VAL A 53 2.57 9.56 -4.64
C VAL A 53 2.11 8.19 -4.16
N ILE A 54 2.74 7.14 -4.66
CA ILE A 54 2.57 5.76 -4.19
C ILE A 54 3.77 5.41 -3.32
N ALA A 55 3.52 5.07 -2.06
CA ALA A 55 4.56 4.63 -1.14
C ALA A 55 4.32 3.17 -0.75
N LEU A 56 5.30 2.31 -1.01
CA LEU A 56 5.28 0.93 -0.55
C LEU A 56 5.65 0.88 0.93
N SER A 57 5.00 0.01 1.68
CA SER A 57 5.27 -0.19 3.10
C SER A 57 5.28 -1.67 3.45
N GLN A 58 6.24 -2.07 4.26
CA GLN A 58 6.29 -3.40 4.82
C GLN A 58 5.21 -3.58 5.90
N LEU A 59 4.60 -4.75 5.93
CA LEU A 59 3.67 -5.13 6.98
C LEU A 59 4.40 -5.73 8.19
N ASN A 60 3.75 -5.68 9.34
CA ASN A 60 4.21 -6.40 10.52
C ASN A 60 4.13 -7.92 10.26
N ARG A 61 5.18 -8.65 10.61
CA ARG A 61 5.26 -10.11 10.46
C ARG A 61 4.18 -10.87 11.24
N GLY A 62 3.50 -10.23 12.18
CA GLY A 62 2.37 -10.81 12.90
C GLY A 62 1.22 -11.31 12.01
N VAL A 63 1.11 -10.79 10.79
CA VAL A 63 0.14 -11.30 9.79
C VAL A 63 0.37 -12.77 9.45
N GLU A 64 1.63 -13.21 9.43
CA GLU A 64 2.02 -14.58 9.09
C GLU A 64 1.62 -15.61 10.17
N LEU A 65 1.40 -15.14 11.40
CA LEU A 65 1.04 -15.98 12.55
C LEU A 65 -0.48 -16.23 12.67
N ARG A 66 -1.30 -15.50 11.92
CA ARG A 66 -2.75 -15.65 11.94
C ARG A 66 -3.19 -16.79 11.03
N GLU A 67 -4.37 -17.36 11.33
CA GLU A 67 -5.05 -18.30 10.46
C GLU A 67 -5.46 -17.60 9.14
N ASP A 68 -6.19 -16.49 9.25
CA ASP A 68 -6.44 -15.59 8.10
C ASP A 68 -5.27 -14.62 7.91
N LYS A 69 -4.47 -14.88 6.88
CA LYS A 69 -3.29 -14.10 6.53
C LYS A 69 -3.59 -12.89 5.63
N ARG A 70 -4.87 -12.60 5.36
CA ARG A 70 -5.26 -11.39 4.65
C ARG A 70 -4.88 -10.15 5.46
N PRO A 71 -4.10 -9.21 4.89
CA PRO A 71 -3.65 -8.02 5.60
C PRO A 71 -4.81 -7.10 6.00
N ARG A 72 -4.63 -6.38 7.10
CA ARG A 72 -5.58 -5.41 7.68
C ARG A 72 -4.86 -4.12 8.05
N LEU A 73 -5.61 -3.03 8.27
CA LEU A 73 -5.02 -1.75 8.72
C LEU A 73 -4.22 -1.89 10.02
N ALA A 74 -4.63 -2.75 10.92
CA ALA A 74 -3.89 -3.04 12.16
C ALA A 74 -2.49 -3.64 11.92
N ASP A 75 -2.21 -4.18 10.75
CA ASP A 75 -0.90 -4.71 10.39
C ASP A 75 0.11 -3.60 10.01
N LEU A 76 -0.39 -2.37 9.85
CA LEU A 76 0.42 -1.14 9.75
C LEU A 76 0.82 -0.59 11.13
N ARG A 77 0.89 -1.41 12.15
CA ARG A 77 0.92 -1.08 13.59
C ARG A 77 2.01 -0.10 14.03
N GLU A 78 3.15 -0.09 13.38
CA GLU A 78 4.22 0.91 13.66
C GLU A 78 4.00 2.22 12.89
N SER A 79 2.83 2.38 12.27
CA SER A 79 2.57 3.38 11.25
C SER A 79 1.11 3.85 11.26
N GLY A 80 0.50 4.06 12.43
CA GLY A 80 -0.84 4.68 12.52
C GLY A 80 -0.93 5.98 11.72
N ALA A 81 0.20 6.68 11.57
CA ALA A 81 0.30 7.86 10.73
C ALA A 81 0.10 7.55 9.24
N ILE A 82 0.55 6.39 8.73
CA ILE A 82 0.30 5.98 7.34
C ILE A 82 -1.20 5.91 7.09
N GLU A 83 -1.93 5.26 8.00
CA GLU A 83 -3.38 5.17 7.89
C GLU A 83 -4.05 6.54 7.91
N GLN A 84 -3.58 7.47 8.74
CA GLN A 84 -4.16 8.82 8.83
C GLN A 84 -3.87 9.67 7.59
N ASP A 85 -2.63 9.67 7.12
CA ASP A 85 -2.15 10.57 6.06
C ASP A 85 -2.51 10.08 4.65
N ALA A 86 -2.55 8.76 4.42
CA ALA A 86 -2.90 8.19 3.12
C ALA A 86 -4.37 8.44 2.74
N ASP A 87 -4.61 8.78 1.49
CA ASP A 87 -5.98 8.86 0.93
C ASP A 87 -6.53 7.47 0.61
N ILE A 88 -5.65 6.57 0.18
CA ILE A 88 -5.96 5.18 -0.14
C ILE A 88 -4.92 4.30 0.53
N VAL A 89 -5.37 3.20 1.15
CA VAL A 89 -4.51 2.12 1.63
C VAL A 89 -4.94 0.85 0.94
N MET A 90 -4.00 0.23 0.24
CA MET A 90 -4.21 -1.04 -0.46
C MET A 90 -3.21 -2.07 0.02
N PHE A 91 -3.67 -3.30 0.22
CA PHE A 91 -2.82 -4.44 0.52
C PHE A 91 -2.82 -5.41 -0.66
N LEU A 92 -1.65 -5.93 -0.98
CA LEU A 92 -1.52 -7.05 -1.91
C LEU A 92 -1.49 -8.35 -1.11
N HIS A 93 -2.42 -9.25 -1.40
CA HIS A 93 -2.50 -10.57 -0.79
C HIS A 93 -2.48 -11.66 -1.86
N ARG A 94 -1.62 -12.65 -1.68
CA ARG A 94 -1.54 -13.84 -2.53
C ARG A 94 -1.64 -15.07 -1.65
N PRO A 95 -2.80 -15.76 -1.63
CA PRO A 95 -2.99 -16.96 -0.79
C PRO A 95 -1.95 -18.04 -1.03
N GLU A 96 -1.62 -18.30 -2.30
CA GLU A 96 -0.61 -19.31 -2.70
C GLU A 96 0.79 -19.05 -2.12
N ALA A 97 1.10 -17.81 -1.71
CA ALA A 97 2.39 -17.48 -1.11
C ALA A 97 2.57 -18.12 0.28
N TYR A 98 1.45 -18.42 0.94
CA TYR A 98 1.42 -19.06 2.26
C TYR A 98 1.05 -20.54 2.17
N ASN A 99 0.17 -20.90 1.25
CA ASN A 99 -0.25 -22.27 0.97
C ASN A 99 -0.37 -22.43 -0.55
N PRO A 100 0.55 -23.17 -1.21
CA PRO A 100 0.58 -23.34 -2.67
C PRO A 100 -0.72 -23.88 -3.27
N ASP A 101 -1.50 -24.63 -2.49
CA ASP A 101 -2.79 -25.21 -2.92
C ASP A 101 -3.99 -24.27 -2.71
N ASP A 102 -3.79 -23.13 -2.02
CA ASP A 102 -4.86 -22.17 -1.79
C ASP A 102 -4.94 -21.17 -2.96
N ARG A 103 -5.95 -21.36 -3.78
CA ARG A 103 -6.29 -20.47 -4.91
C ARG A 103 -5.07 -20.09 -5.78
N PRO A 104 -4.39 -21.07 -6.41
CA PRO A 104 -3.18 -20.81 -7.19
C PRO A 104 -3.42 -19.76 -8.29
N GLY A 105 -2.50 -18.83 -8.41
CA GLY A 105 -2.58 -17.75 -9.40
C GLY A 105 -3.56 -16.63 -9.05
N LEU A 106 -4.24 -16.68 -7.90
CA LEU A 106 -5.07 -15.57 -7.43
C LEU A 106 -4.20 -14.55 -6.67
N ALA A 107 -4.41 -13.27 -6.97
CA ALA A 107 -3.96 -12.16 -6.15
C ALA A 107 -5.14 -11.26 -5.81
N GLU A 108 -5.17 -10.75 -4.59
CA GLU A 108 -6.21 -9.85 -4.10
C GLU A 108 -5.59 -8.48 -3.82
N ILE A 109 -6.17 -7.42 -4.36
CA ILE A 109 -5.92 -6.05 -3.91
C ILE A 109 -7.02 -5.69 -2.92
N VAL A 110 -6.66 -5.64 -1.64
CA VAL A 110 -7.57 -5.27 -0.56
C VAL A 110 -7.51 -3.76 -0.37
N VAL A 111 -8.52 -3.03 -0.84
CA VAL A 111 -8.67 -1.59 -0.61
C VAL A 111 -9.23 -1.41 0.80
N ALA A 112 -8.35 -1.27 1.79
CA ALA A 112 -8.73 -1.20 3.20
C ALA A 112 -9.12 0.20 3.65
N LYS A 113 -8.66 1.23 2.95
CA LYS A 113 -9.05 2.62 3.15
C LYS A 113 -9.18 3.32 1.80
N HIS A 114 -10.23 4.11 1.64
CA HIS A 114 -10.43 4.98 0.48
C HIS A 114 -11.21 6.23 0.92
N ARG A 115 -10.52 7.39 0.96
CA ARG A 115 -11.11 8.64 1.49
C ARG A 115 -12.35 9.10 0.72
N SER A 116 -12.38 8.89 -0.59
CA SER A 116 -13.41 9.40 -1.49
C SER A 116 -14.15 8.30 -2.27
N GLY A 117 -14.02 7.04 -1.85
CA GLY A 117 -14.64 5.91 -2.53
C GLY A 117 -14.86 4.71 -1.63
N PRO A 118 -15.39 3.61 -2.16
CA PRO A 118 -15.65 2.39 -1.41
C PRO A 118 -14.34 1.65 -1.08
N THR A 119 -14.38 0.89 -0.01
CA THR A 119 -13.42 -0.18 0.28
C THR A 119 -13.89 -1.49 -0.32
N GLY A 120 -13.01 -2.47 -0.49
CA GLY A 120 -13.37 -3.77 -1.05
C GLY A 120 -12.16 -4.57 -1.51
N ILE A 121 -12.43 -5.64 -2.24
CA ILE A 121 -11.40 -6.54 -2.77
C ILE A 121 -11.50 -6.57 -4.29
N VAL A 122 -10.37 -6.40 -4.96
CA VAL A 122 -10.24 -6.59 -6.40
C VAL A 122 -9.37 -7.82 -6.65
N ASN A 123 -9.93 -8.79 -7.35
CA ASN A 123 -9.21 -10.00 -7.72
C ASN A 123 -8.41 -9.78 -9.01
N LEU A 124 -7.17 -10.26 -9.01
CA LEU A 124 -6.26 -10.24 -10.15
C LEU A 124 -5.72 -11.65 -10.41
N GLN A 125 -5.37 -11.94 -11.65
CA GLN A 125 -4.61 -13.13 -12.01
C GLN A 125 -3.12 -12.85 -11.87
N TRP A 126 -2.42 -13.64 -11.04
CA TRP A 126 -0.98 -13.63 -10.95
C TRP A 126 -0.35 -14.62 -11.91
N ARG A 127 0.47 -14.14 -12.84
CA ARG A 127 1.27 -14.96 -13.76
C ARG A 127 2.69 -15.05 -13.24
N ARG A 128 3.02 -16.17 -12.62
CA ARG A 128 4.33 -16.39 -11.98
C ARG A 128 5.47 -16.38 -12.99
N GLU A 129 5.25 -16.97 -14.16
CA GLU A 129 6.27 -17.13 -15.21
C GLU A 129 6.72 -15.77 -15.79
N SER A 130 5.83 -14.81 -15.86
CA SER A 130 6.08 -13.47 -16.40
C SER A 130 6.15 -12.38 -15.33
N MET A 131 5.95 -12.73 -14.05
CA MET A 131 5.90 -11.79 -12.92
C MET A 131 4.89 -10.65 -13.16
N ARG A 132 3.70 -10.98 -13.67
CA ARG A 132 2.68 -9.99 -14.06
C ARG A 132 1.35 -10.24 -13.39
N PHE A 133 0.64 -9.14 -13.15
CA PHE A 133 -0.78 -9.17 -12.80
C PHE A 133 -1.59 -8.93 -14.07
N GLU A 134 -2.68 -9.66 -14.23
CA GLU A 134 -3.62 -9.57 -15.34
C GLU A 134 -5.04 -9.51 -14.77
N ASP A 135 -6.00 -9.15 -15.62
CA ASP A 135 -7.41 -9.17 -15.22
C ASP A 135 -7.83 -10.60 -14.85
N TYR A 136 -8.65 -10.70 -13.81
CA TYR A 136 -9.14 -11.99 -13.34
C TYR A 136 -10.42 -12.37 -14.08
N ASP A 137 -10.36 -13.47 -14.87
CA ASP A 137 -11.50 -13.94 -15.69
C ASP A 137 -12.69 -14.48 -14.88
N GLY A 138 -12.54 -14.65 -13.57
CA GLY A 138 -13.57 -15.18 -12.65
C GLY A 138 -14.68 -14.21 -12.27
N GLY A 139 -14.74 -13.00 -12.88
CA GLY A 139 -15.70 -11.95 -12.54
C GLY A 139 -15.23 -11.08 -11.38
N VAL A 140 -15.70 -9.85 -11.34
CA VAL A 140 -15.42 -8.91 -10.25
C VAL A 140 -16.31 -9.27 -9.06
N ASP A 141 -15.75 -9.83 -8.03
CA ASP A 141 -16.47 -9.99 -6.75
C ASP A 141 -16.49 -8.63 -6.04
N HIS A 142 -17.59 -7.91 -6.21
CA HIS A 142 -17.88 -6.66 -5.51
C HIS A 142 -18.36 -6.91 -4.07
N SER A 143 -17.87 -7.94 -3.40
CA SER A 143 -18.15 -8.12 -1.99
C SER A 143 -17.56 -6.94 -1.21
N ILE A 144 -18.43 -5.99 -0.90
CA ILE A 144 -18.13 -4.90 0.03
C ILE A 144 -17.84 -5.57 1.35
N VAL A 145 -16.59 -5.57 1.75
CA VAL A 145 -16.20 -6.01 3.09
C VAL A 145 -16.60 -4.91 4.05
N SER A 146 -17.87 -4.92 4.46
CA SER A 146 -18.34 -4.15 5.61
C SER A 146 -17.77 -4.82 6.86
N GLY A 147 -16.72 -4.26 7.42
CA GLY A 147 -16.17 -4.71 8.69
C GLY A 147 -14.64 -4.67 8.78
N PHE A 148 -14.07 -3.46 8.73
CA PHE A 148 -12.72 -3.18 9.22
C PHE A 148 -12.78 -2.16 10.36
#